data_e9d30b0b6b60dfdb1d1e6df01bb2aefd
#
_entry.id   e9d30b0b6b60dfdb1d1e6df01bb2aefd
#
_cell.length_a   1.000
_cell.length_b   1.000
_cell.length_c   1.000
_cell.angle_alpha   90.00
_cell.angle_beta   90.00
_cell.angle_gamma   90.00
#
_symmetry.space_group_name_H-M   'P 1'
#
loop_
_entity.id
_entity.type
_entity.pdbx_description
1 polymer ?
#
loop_
_entity_poly.entity_id
_entity_poly.type
_entity_poly.pdbx_seq_one_letter_code
_entity_poly.pdbx_strand_id
1 'polypeptide(L)'
;MAVNYVDYDVLNEGKKVYAAQAGAIDDVINAIIRMNGQLQEGWSNETARAFVQRIDSDHIPKLRNAAAAIQEVSDYINTYLANKQSEDSQGASAISG
;
A
#
# COMPACT_ATOMS: atom_id res chain seq x y z
N MET A 1 -23.02 -19.83 -15.87
CA MET A 1 -22.33 -19.27 -17.03
C MET A 1 -21.12 -18.50 -16.57
N ALA A 2 -19.95 -18.93 -17.01
CA ALA A 2 -18.73 -18.20 -16.68
C ALA A 2 -18.66 -16.98 -17.59
N VAL A 3 -18.54 -15.81 -17.01
CA VAL A 3 -18.39 -14.56 -17.74
C VAL A 3 -17.02 -13.98 -17.40
N ASN A 4 -16.16 -13.89 -18.38
CA ASN A 4 -14.89 -13.19 -18.23
C ASN A 4 -15.14 -11.72 -18.46
N TYR A 5 -15.65 -11.08 -17.42
CA TYR A 5 -15.90 -9.65 -17.46
C TYR A 5 -14.80 -8.92 -16.70
N VAL A 6 -14.17 -7.97 -17.38
CA VAL A 6 -13.14 -7.12 -16.79
C VAL A 6 -13.53 -5.68 -17.04
N ASP A 7 -13.79 -4.96 -15.96
CA ASP A 7 -14.02 -3.52 -16.03
C ASP A 7 -12.70 -2.83 -15.72
N TYR A 8 -12.03 -2.34 -16.75
CA TYR A 8 -10.72 -1.69 -16.62
C TYR A 8 -10.79 -0.42 -15.77
N ASP A 9 -11.89 0.31 -15.84
CA ASP A 9 -12.05 1.54 -15.03
C ASP A 9 -12.12 1.22 -13.55
N VAL A 10 -12.89 0.19 -13.18
CA VAL A 10 -12.99 -0.26 -11.78
C VAL A 10 -11.64 -0.77 -11.27
N LEU A 11 -10.93 -1.56 -12.07
CA LEU A 11 -9.63 -2.07 -11.68
C LEU A 11 -8.58 -0.96 -11.55
N ASN A 12 -8.59 0.01 -12.45
CA ASN A 12 -7.71 1.18 -12.34
C ASN A 12 -8.02 2.00 -11.10
N GLU A 13 -9.30 2.17 -10.76
CA GLU A 13 -9.70 2.86 -9.53
C GLU A 13 -9.25 2.08 -8.31
N GLY A 14 -9.43 0.76 -8.30
CA GLY A 14 -8.97 -0.11 -7.22
C GLY A 14 -7.47 0.01 -6.98
N LYS A 15 -6.69 -0.03 -8.05
CA LYS A 15 -5.24 0.16 -7.99
C LYS A 15 -4.87 1.48 -7.32
N LYS A 16 -5.53 2.55 -7.70
CA LYS A 16 -5.27 3.89 -7.15
C LYS A 16 -5.65 3.97 -5.67
N VAL A 17 -6.79 3.38 -5.31
CA VAL A 17 -7.27 3.40 -3.92
C VAL A 17 -6.31 2.64 -3.01
N TYR A 18 -5.88 1.44 -3.40
CA TYR A 18 -4.92 0.67 -2.61
C TYR A 18 -3.59 1.40 -2.47
N ALA A 19 -3.06 1.97 -3.54
CA ALA A 19 -1.82 2.75 -3.47
C ALA A 19 -1.96 3.98 -2.57
N ALA A 20 -3.10 4.68 -2.64
CA ALA A 20 -3.36 5.84 -1.80
C ALA A 20 -3.46 5.46 -0.32
N GLN A 21 -4.09 4.33 0.00
CA GLN A 21 -4.20 3.86 1.38
C GLN A 21 -2.85 3.41 1.94
N ALA A 22 -2.02 2.76 1.13
CA ALA A 22 -0.65 2.44 1.53
C ALA A 22 0.14 3.71 1.86
N GLY A 23 0.02 4.73 1.02
CA GLY A 23 0.65 6.04 1.27
C GLY A 23 0.11 6.72 2.53
N ALA A 24 -1.18 6.57 2.82
CA ALA A 24 -1.79 7.12 4.03
C ALA A 24 -1.19 6.47 5.29
N ILE A 25 -0.88 5.18 5.25
CA ILE A 25 -0.21 4.50 6.37
C ILE A 25 1.20 5.06 6.55
N ASP A 26 1.93 5.30 5.47
CA ASP A 26 3.26 5.93 5.54
C ASP A 26 3.18 7.31 6.19
N ASP A 27 2.16 8.09 5.88
CA ASP A 27 1.92 9.40 6.51
C ASP A 27 1.67 9.26 8.01
N VAL A 28 0.91 8.23 8.42
CA VAL A 28 0.68 7.92 9.84
C VAL A 28 2.01 7.59 10.53
N ILE A 29 2.84 6.75 9.91
CA ILE A 29 4.15 6.39 10.45
C ILE A 29 5.01 7.62 10.66
N ASN A 30 5.07 8.51 9.67
CA ASN A 30 5.87 9.73 9.75
C ASN A 30 5.36 10.66 10.85
N ALA A 31 4.05 10.76 11.03
CA ALA A 31 3.46 11.55 12.11
C ALA A 31 3.83 10.98 13.49
N ILE A 32 3.83 9.64 13.63
CA ILE A 32 4.22 8.96 14.87
C ILE A 32 5.69 9.22 15.18
N ILE A 33 6.56 9.11 14.18
CA ILE A 33 8.00 9.36 14.35
C ILE A 33 8.24 10.79 14.84
N ARG A 34 7.56 11.77 14.24
CA ARG A 34 7.67 13.17 14.66
C ARG A 34 7.18 13.37 16.09
N MET A 35 6.04 12.76 16.43
CA MET A 35 5.48 12.86 17.77
C MET A 35 6.40 12.21 18.82
N ASN A 36 6.99 11.07 18.47
CA ASN A 36 7.93 10.38 19.36
C ASN A 36 9.16 11.25 19.65
N GLY A 37 9.65 12.01 18.67
CA GLY A 37 10.72 12.98 18.87
C GLY A 37 10.31 14.05 19.89
N GLN A 38 9.10 14.57 19.79
CA GLN A 38 8.57 15.56 20.75
C GLN A 38 8.35 14.95 22.12
N LEU A 39 7.88 13.70 22.18
CA LEU A 39 7.67 13.01 23.46
C LEU A 39 8.99 12.82 24.21
N GLN A 40 10.08 12.49 23.49
CA GLN A 40 11.38 12.35 24.10
C GLN A 40 11.90 13.65 24.73
N GLU A 41 11.56 14.80 24.13
CA GLU A 41 11.92 16.10 24.66
C GLU A 41 11.05 16.52 25.83
N GLY A 42 9.75 16.24 25.77
CA GLY A 42 8.78 16.70 26.77
C GLY A 42 8.48 15.71 27.89
N TRP A 43 8.95 14.48 27.76
CA TRP A 43 8.67 13.39 28.71
C TRP A 43 9.93 12.55 28.89
N SER A 44 10.73 12.92 29.85
CA SER A 44 12.08 12.42 30.01
C SER A 44 12.22 11.54 31.26
N ASN A 45 11.85 10.28 31.16
CA ASN A 45 12.07 9.26 32.18
C ASN A 45 12.15 7.87 31.52
N GLU A 46 12.38 6.84 32.35
CA GLU A 46 12.52 5.47 31.86
C GLU A 46 11.25 4.96 31.19
N THR A 47 10.09 5.29 31.74
CA THR A 47 8.80 4.90 31.15
C THR A 47 8.64 5.48 29.75
N ALA A 48 9.00 6.75 29.57
CA ALA A 48 8.95 7.41 28.28
C ALA A 48 9.89 6.75 27.27
N ARG A 49 11.11 6.44 27.67
CA ARG A 49 12.08 5.77 26.80
C ARG A 49 11.59 4.38 26.41
N ALA A 50 11.06 3.62 27.35
CA ALA A 50 10.52 2.29 27.08
C ALA A 50 9.32 2.36 26.12
N PHE A 51 8.45 3.37 26.30
CA PHE A 51 7.29 3.59 25.44
C PHE A 51 7.73 3.87 24.00
N VAL A 52 8.61 4.85 23.81
CA VAL A 52 9.07 5.24 22.47
C VAL A 52 9.82 4.09 21.81
N GLN A 53 10.66 3.38 22.56
CA GLN A 53 11.39 2.23 22.05
C GLN A 53 10.45 1.13 21.57
N ARG A 54 9.38 0.87 22.30
CA ARG A 54 8.40 -0.14 21.91
C ARG A 54 7.65 0.25 20.64
N ILE A 55 7.27 1.50 20.50
CA ILE A 55 6.64 2.00 19.28
C ILE A 55 7.59 1.80 18.10
N ASP A 56 8.85 2.21 18.24
CA ASP A 56 9.83 2.14 17.15
C ASP A 56 10.18 0.70 16.76
N SER A 57 10.31 -0.21 17.74
CA SER A 57 10.77 -1.57 17.49
C SER A 57 9.67 -2.57 17.18
N ASP A 58 8.42 -2.29 17.58
CA ASP A 58 7.31 -3.22 17.42
C ASP A 58 6.20 -2.64 16.53
N HIS A 59 5.65 -1.50 16.89
CA HIS A 59 4.46 -0.96 16.22
C HIS A 59 4.76 -0.40 14.83
N ILE A 60 5.85 0.37 14.69
CA ILE A 60 6.20 0.95 13.39
C ILE A 60 6.53 -0.12 12.34
N PRO A 61 7.33 -1.17 12.66
CA PRO A 61 7.53 -2.25 11.68
C PRO A 61 6.23 -2.94 11.26
N LYS A 62 5.28 -3.13 12.18
CA LYS A 62 3.97 -3.71 11.84
C LYS A 62 3.19 -2.82 10.89
N LEU A 63 3.22 -1.52 11.10
CA LEU A 63 2.57 -0.56 10.20
C LEU A 63 3.24 -0.55 8.83
N ARG A 64 4.57 -0.62 8.77
CA ARG A 64 5.30 -0.71 7.50
C ARG A 64 4.92 -1.97 6.74
N ASN A 65 4.79 -3.09 7.44
CA ASN A 65 4.37 -4.35 6.83
C ASN A 65 2.95 -4.25 6.29
N ALA A 66 2.05 -3.58 7.01
CA ALA A 66 0.68 -3.37 6.55
C ALA A 66 0.66 -2.50 5.28
N ALA A 67 1.43 -1.41 5.25
CA ALA A 67 1.53 -0.56 4.07
C ALA A 67 2.07 -1.35 2.87
N ALA A 68 3.11 -2.17 3.08
CA ALA A 68 3.68 -3.00 2.03
C ALA A 68 2.65 -4.00 1.51
N ALA A 69 1.88 -4.64 2.39
CA ALA A 69 0.85 -5.60 1.99
C ALA A 69 -0.24 -4.94 1.14
N ILE A 70 -0.65 -3.73 1.52
CA ILE A 70 -1.66 -2.98 0.76
C ILE A 70 -1.09 -2.55 -0.60
N GLN A 71 0.17 -2.12 -0.64
CA GLN A 71 0.83 -1.76 -1.90
C GLN A 71 0.94 -2.98 -2.83
N GLU A 72 1.19 -4.17 -2.29
CA GLU A 72 1.22 -5.39 -3.09
C GLU A 72 -0.09 -5.65 -3.81
N VAL A 73 -1.23 -5.34 -3.20
CA VAL A 73 -2.53 -5.48 -3.86
C VAL A 73 -2.62 -4.54 -5.06
N SER A 74 -2.20 -3.29 -4.90
CA SER A 74 -2.14 -2.34 -6.02
C SER A 74 -1.24 -2.85 -7.14
N ASP A 75 -0.06 -3.36 -6.79
CA ASP A 75 0.90 -3.89 -7.76
C ASP A 75 0.35 -5.11 -8.49
N TYR A 76 -0.35 -5.99 -7.78
CA TYR A 76 -1.00 -7.15 -8.37
C TYR A 76 -2.05 -6.73 -9.40
N ILE A 77 -2.90 -5.77 -9.05
CA ILE A 77 -3.91 -5.24 -9.97
C ILE A 77 -3.23 -4.62 -11.21
N ASN A 78 -2.17 -3.86 -10.99
CA ASN A 78 -1.41 -3.24 -12.09
C ASN A 78 -0.83 -4.29 -13.05
N THR A 79 -0.25 -5.36 -12.50
CA THR A 79 0.31 -6.45 -13.29
C THR A 79 -0.79 -7.19 -14.07
N TYR A 80 -1.92 -7.46 -13.40
CA TYR A 80 -3.06 -8.09 -14.06
C TYR A 80 -3.57 -7.25 -15.22
N LEU A 81 -3.72 -5.95 -15.02
CA LEU A 81 -4.18 -5.03 -16.06
C LEU A 81 -3.23 -4.99 -17.25
N ALA A 82 -1.93 -4.92 -17.00
CA ALA A 82 -0.93 -4.89 -18.06
C ALA A 82 -0.97 -6.18 -18.89
N ASN A 83 -1.08 -7.34 -18.21
CA ASN A 83 -1.16 -8.63 -18.90
C ASN A 83 -2.45 -8.78 -19.68
N LYS A 84 -3.57 -8.34 -19.11
CA LYS A 84 -4.87 -8.45 -19.76
C LYS A 84 -4.95 -7.55 -20.99
N GLN A 85 -4.46 -6.33 -20.92
CA GLN A 85 -4.40 -5.41 -22.05
C GLN A 85 -3.50 -5.95 -23.16
N SER A 86 -2.38 -6.57 -22.79
CA SER A 86 -1.49 -7.21 -23.76
C SER A 86 -2.17 -8.37 -24.45
N GLU A 87 -2.88 -9.22 -23.72
CA GLU A 87 -3.65 -10.33 -24.30
C GLU A 87 -4.71 -9.85 -25.27
N ASP A 88 -5.47 -8.83 -24.88
CA ASP A 88 -6.52 -8.25 -25.72
C ASP A 88 -5.93 -7.66 -27.00
N SER A 89 -4.81 -6.98 -26.90
CA SER A 89 -4.11 -6.39 -28.04
C SER A 89 -3.58 -7.47 -28.99
N GLN A 90 -2.99 -8.53 -28.45
CA GLN A 90 -2.49 -9.66 -29.24
C GLN A 90 -3.65 -10.40 -29.94
N GLY A 91 -4.77 -10.58 -29.22
CA GLY A 91 -5.96 -11.18 -29.79
C GLY A 91 -6.52 -10.38 -30.98
N ALA A 92 -6.60 -9.06 -30.81
CA ALA A 92 -7.05 -8.17 -31.88
C ALA A 92 -6.11 -8.21 -33.09
N SER A 93 -4.80 -8.22 -32.83
CA SER A 93 -3.80 -8.34 -33.88
C SER A 93 -3.91 -9.65 -34.64
N ALA A 94 -4.13 -10.76 -33.95
CA ALA A 94 -4.28 -12.06 -34.56
C ALA A 94 -5.55 -12.14 -35.45
N ILE A 95 -6.61 -11.47 -35.04
CA ILE A 95 -7.86 -11.44 -35.80
C ILE A 95 -7.73 -10.56 -37.04
N SER A 96 -7.06 -9.43 -36.92
CA SER A 96 -6.95 -8.45 -38.01
C SER A 96 -5.84 -8.78 -39.00
N GLY A 97 -4.94 -9.64 -38.60
CA GLY A 97 -3.82 -10.08 -39.43
C GLY A 97 -4.19 -11.23 -40.32
#